data_963a79b84d8f81d75dc7acdd2c6844b3
#
_entry.id   963a79b84d8f81d75dc7acdd2c6844b3
#
_cell.length_a   1.000
_cell.length_b   1.000
_cell.length_c   1.000
_cell.angle_alpha   90.00
_cell.angle_beta   90.00
_cell.angle_gamma   90.00
#
_symmetry.space_group_name_H-M   'P 1'
#
loop_
_entity.id
_entity.type
_entity.pdbx_description
1 polymer ?
#
loop_
_entity_poly.entity_id
_entity_poly.type
_entity_poly.pdbx_seq_one_letter_code
_entity_poly.pdbx_strand_id
1 'polypeptide(L)'
;QDQFTKLLEEVIELYSTLHPDKTGFQVRNSILDLTTELYFRGKIDQAPAGKTIEDDVGDCVVVLTIISEMQGLTMQKCISHGYSDIEHRKGELISGVFVKESDLIKEL
;
A
#
# COMPACT_ATOMS: atom_id res chain seq x y z
N GLN A 1 -12.68 -8.77 -1.73
CA GLN A 1 -11.49 -7.95 -1.55
C GLN A 1 -10.63 -8.55 -0.46
N ASP A 2 -9.38 -8.88 -0.76
CA ASP A 2 -8.45 -9.45 0.20
C ASP A 2 -7.48 -8.40 0.76
N GLN A 3 -6.65 -8.81 1.70
CA GLN A 3 -5.67 -7.90 2.33
C GLN A 3 -4.62 -7.42 1.34
N PHE A 4 -4.27 -8.20 0.33
CA PHE A 4 -3.32 -7.75 -0.67
C PHE A 4 -3.90 -6.60 -1.51
N THR A 5 -5.17 -6.70 -1.90
CA THR A 5 -5.85 -5.62 -2.62
C THR A 5 -5.87 -4.35 -1.77
N LYS A 6 -6.10 -4.48 -0.47
CA LYS A 6 -6.06 -3.34 0.46
C LYS A 6 -4.66 -2.74 0.54
N LEU A 7 -3.63 -3.57 0.60
CA LEU A 7 -2.25 -3.09 0.57
C LEU A 7 -1.95 -2.32 -0.71
N LEU A 8 -2.37 -2.87 -1.86
CA LEU A 8 -2.17 -2.20 -3.14
C LEU A 8 -2.87 -0.84 -3.18
N GLU A 9 -4.09 -0.77 -2.66
CA GLU A 9 -4.83 0.49 -2.52
C GLU A 9 -4.03 1.52 -1.73
N GLU A 10 -3.47 1.14 -0.60
CA GLU A 10 -2.67 2.04 0.25
C GLU A 10 -1.37 2.47 -0.44
N VAL A 11 -0.73 1.56 -1.19
CA VAL A 11 0.48 1.87 -1.95
C VAL A 11 0.17 2.90 -3.05
N ILE A 12 -0.96 2.74 -3.74
CA ILE A 12 -1.40 3.67 -4.77
C ILE A 12 -1.73 5.04 -4.17
N GLU A 13 -2.37 5.07 -3.01
CA GLU A 13 -2.63 6.32 -2.29
C GLU A 13 -1.33 7.02 -1.91
N LEU A 14 -0.33 6.27 -1.45
CA LEU A 14 1.00 6.82 -1.17
C LEU A 14 1.61 7.44 -2.42
N TYR A 15 1.55 6.74 -3.56
CA TYR A 15 2.04 7.27 -4.83
C TYR A 15 1.34 8.59 -5.18
N SER A 16 0.02 8.63 -5.02
CA SER A 16 -0.79 9.81 -5.30
C SER A 16 -0.38 11.00 -4.41
N THR A 17 -0.15 10.74 -3.12
CA THR A 17 0.28 11.77 -2.17
C THR A 17 1.69 12.30 -2.50
N LEU A 18 2.59 11.42 -2.98
CA LEU A 18 3.93 11.81 -3.41
C LEU A 18 3.92 12.60 -4.73
N HIS A 19 2.82 12.53 -5.49
CA HIS A 19 2.67 13.20 -6.79
C HIS A 19 1.36 13.99 -6.82
N PRO A 20 1.26 15.06 -6.01
CA PRO A 20 -0.02 15.75 -5.79
C PRO A 20 -0.60 16.42 -7.05
N ASP A 21 0.23 16.64 -8.07
CA ASP A 21 -0.22 17.28 -9.31
C ASP A 21 -0.91 16.30 -10.28
N LYS A 22 -0.83 15.00 -10.00
CA LYS A 22 -1.43 14.00 -10.87
C LYS A 22 -2.91 13.81 -10.54
N THR A 23 -3.74 13.74 -11.59
CA THR A 23 -5.14 13.34 -11.46
C THR A 23 -5.21 11.82 -11.17
N GLY A 24 -6.38 11.34 -10.72
CA GLY A 24 -6.58 9.91 -10.51
C GLY A 24 -6.29 9.08 -11.77
N PHE A 25 -6.72 9.58 -12.92
CA PHE A 25 -6.47 8.93 -14.20
C PHE A 25 -4.97 8.86 -14.52
N GLN A 26 -4.22 9.93 -14.24
CA GLN A 26 -2.77 9.96 -14.43
C GLN A 26 -2.05 9.04 -13.46
N VAL A 27 -2.50 8.97 -12.21
CA VAL A 27 -1.96 8.01 -11.22
C VAL A 27 -2.14 6.58 -11.73
N ARG A 28 -3.35 6.24 -12.18
CA ARG A 28 -3.63 4.92 -12.74
C ARG A 28 -2.67 4.59 -13.89
N ASN A 29 -2.52 5.49 -14.83
CA ASN A 29 -1.65 5.28 -15.99
C ASN A 29 -0.19 5.12 -15.58
N SER A 30 0.29 5.93 -14.62
CA SER A 30 1.65 5.82 -14.11
C SER A 30 1.89 4.47 -13.44
N ILE A 31 0.96 3.98 -12.64
CA ILE A 31 1.10 2.68 -11.97
C ILE A 31 1.11 1.54 -13.00
N LEU A 32 0.24 1.61 -14.01
CA LEU A 32 0.23 0.63 -15.09
C LEU A 32 1.56 0.63 -15.86
N ASP A 33 2.08 1.82 -16.18
CA ASP A 33 3.35 1.96 -16.90
C ASP A 33 4.51 1.42 -16.07
N LEU A 34 4.57 1.72 -14.78
CA LEU A 34 5.59 1.20 -13.88
C LEU A 34 5.53 -0.33 -13.78
N THR A 35 4.34 -0.89 -13.71
CA THR A 35 4.14 -2.34 -13.67
C THR A 35 4.64 -2.99 -14.96
N THR A 36 4.29 -2.40 -16.10
CA THR A 36 4.74 -2.88 -17.41
C THR A 36 6.26 -2.81 -17.54
N GLU A 37 6.86 -1.70 -17.12
CA GLU A 37 8.31 -1.54 -17.12
C GLU A 37 9.00 -2.61 -16.25
N LEU A 38 8.50 -2.84 -15.05
CA LEU A 38 9.04 -3.86 -14.16
C LEU A 38 8.97 -5.25 -14.78
N TYR A 39 7.87 -5.56 -15.48
CA TYR A 39 7.74 -6.83 -16.20
C TYR A 39 8.83 -6.99 -17.25
N PHE A 40 9.02 -5.98 -18.09
CA PHE A 40 10.03 -6.05 -19.15
C PHE A 40 11.47 -6.03 -18.60
N ARG A 41 11.67 -5.55 -17.40
CA ARG A 41 12.97 -5.62 -16.72
C ARG A 41 13.19 -6.95 -15.98
N GLY A 42 12.27 -7.89 -16.12
CA GLY A 42 12.36 -9.19 -15.46
C GLY A 42 12.13 -9.16 -13.96
N LYS A 43 11.44 -8.13 -13.45
CA LYS A 43 11.17 -7.96 -12.01
C LYS A 43 9.85 -8.58 -11.56
N ILE A 44 9.01 -8.97 -12.52
CA ILE A 44 7.75 -9.66 -12.23
C ILE A 44 7.84 -11.06 -12.80
N ASP A 45 7.89 -12.03 -11.91
CA ASP A 45 8.00 -13.43 -12.27
C ASP A 45 7.44 -14.27 -11.13
N GLN A 46 7.38 -15.58 -11.36
CA GLN A 46 7.01 -16.52 -10.33
C GLN A 46 8.01 -16.45 -9.18
N ALA A 47 7.53 -16.51 -7.94
CA ALA A 47 8.39 -16.45 -6.78
C ALA A 47 9.40 -17.61 -6.80
N PRO A 48 10.70 -17.34 -6.56
CA PRO A 48 11.71 -18.39 -6.52
C PRO A 48 11.48 -19.37 -5.36
N ALA A 49 11.92 -20.60 -5.53
CA ALA A 49 11.85 -21.62 -4.49
C ALA A 49 12.60 -21.14 -3.24
N GLY A 50 12.00 -21.35 -2.08
CA GLY A 50 12.59 -20.95 -0.80
C GLY A 50 12.32 -19.53 -0.37
N LYS A 51 11.68 -18.71 -1.20
CA LYS A 51 11.27 -17.37 -0.81
C LYS A 51 10.11 -17.43 0.18
N THR A 52 10.17 -16.67 1.26
CA THR A 52 9.14 -16.69 2.31
C THR A 52 8.34 -15.39 2.33
N ILE A 53 7.12 -15.48 2.86
CA ILE A 53 6.28 -14.30 3.08
C ILE A 53 6.98 -13.33 4.04
N GLU A 54 7.69 -13.87 5.05
CA GLU A 54 8.44 -13.08 6.01
C GLU A 54 9.49 -12.20 5.31
N ASP A 55 10.22 -12.77 4.36
CA ASP A 55 11.21 -12.02 3.56
C ASP A 55 10.54 -10.88 2.80
N ASP A 56 9.41 -11.16 2.14
CA ASP A 56 8.72 -10.19 1.31
C ASP A 56 8.11 -9.07 2.13
N VAL A 57 7.49 -9.39 3.26
CA VAL A 57 6.96 -8.38 4.18
C VAL A 57 8.08 -7.48 4.69
N GLY A 58 9.20 -8.08 5.09
CA GLY A 58 10.38 -7.33 5.54
C GLY A 58 10.90 -6.39 4.47
N ASP A 59 10.99 -6.85 3.23
CA ASP A 59 11.44 -6.02 2.11
C ASP A 59 10.50 -4.83 1.88
N CYS A 60 9.18 -5.04 1.98
CA CYS A 60 8.21 -3.95 1.88
C CYS A 60 8.43 -2.90 2.97
N VAL A 61 8.66 -3.35 4.21
CA VAL A 61 8.89 -2.45 5.35
C VAL A 61 10.18 -1.65 5.15
N VAL A 62 11.24 -2.29 4.66
CA VAL A 62 12.51 -1.59 4.38
C VAL A 62 12.31 -0.48 3.36
N VAL A 63 11.61 -0.74 2.26
CA VAL A 63 11.37 0.28 1.23
C VAL A 63 10.50 1.41 1.78
N LEU A 64 9.46 1.09 2.55
CA LEU A 64 8.62 2.11 3.18
C LEU A 64 9.43 2.97 4.15
N THR A 65 10.37 2.37 4.89
CA THR A 65 11.25 3.10 5.79
C THR A 65 12.11 4.10 5.01
N ILE A 66 12.68 3.68 3.88
CA ILE A 66 13.49 4.55 3.03
C ILE A 66 12.65 5.71 2.48
N ILE A 67 11.44 5.42 1.97
CA ILE A 67 10.54 6.47 1.47
C ILE A 67 10.23 7.47 2.59
N SER A 68 9.93 6.98 3.79
CA SER A 68 9.63 7.84 4.94
C SER A 68 10.81 8.77 5.26
N GLU A 69 12.02 8.23 5.31
CA GLU A 69 13.21 9.01 5.60
C GLU A 69 13.50 10.05 4.53
N MET A 70 13.26 9.72 3.26
CA MET A 70 13.40 10.67 2.16
C MET A 70 12.43 11.85 2.28
N GLN A 71 11.32 11.67 2.99
CA GLN A 71 10.34 12.72 3.25
C GLN A 71 10.58 13.43 4.60
N GLY A 72 11.69 13.17 5.25
CA GLY A 72 12.01 13.77 6.54
C GLY A 72 11.22 13.17 7.71
N LEU A 73 10.69 11.97 7.55
CA LEU A 73 9.88 11.29 8.56
C LEU A 73 10.63 10.07 9.09
N THR A 74 10.13 9.50 10.19
CA THR A 74 10.59 8.20 10.69
C THR A 74 9.46 7.19 10.52
N MET A 75 9.82 5.93 10.30
CA MET A 75 8.83 4.86 10.21
C MET A 75 8.03 4.75 11.52
N GLN A 76 8.69 4.96 12.66
CA GLN A 76 8.03 4.92 13.96
C GLN A 76 6.89 5.93 14.04
N LYS A 77 7.11 7.16 13.57
CA LYS A 77 6.06 8.18 13.54
C LYS A 77 4.93 7.81 12.60
N CYS A 78 5.27 7.26 11.44
CA CYS A 78 4.28 6.83 10.45
C CYS A 78 3.39 5.71 11.02
N ILE A 79 4.00 4.72 11.68
CA ILE A 79 3.27 3.61 12.29
C ILE A 79 2.37 4.14 13.40
N SER A 80 2.88 5.01 14.27
CA SER A 80 2.11 5.59 15.37
C SER A 80 0.92 6.39 14.85
N HIS A 81 1.12 7.15 13.79
CA HIS A 81 0.04 7.93 13.17
C HIS A 81 -1.04 7.02 12.59
N GLY A 82 -0.65 6.00 11.83
CA GLY A 82 -1.60 5.04 11.26
C GLY A 82 -2.37 4.28 12.31
N TYR A 83 -1.69 3.87 13.39
CA TYR A 83 -2.32 3.17 14.49
C TYR A 83 -3.33 4.06 15.23
N SER A 84 -2.98 5.32 15.49
CA SER A 84 -3.87 6.29 16.11
C SER A 84 -5.15 6.50 15.27
N ASP A 85 -5.00 6.56 13.95
CA ASP A 85 -6.16 6.67 13.05
C ASP A 85 -7.10 5.47 13.20
N ILE A 86 -6.53 4.26 13.28
CA ILE A 86 -7.33 3.03 13.43
C ILE A 86 -8.07 3.02 14.77
N GLU A 87 -7.41 3.45 15.85
CA GLU A 87 -8.02 3.50 17.19
C GLU A 87 -9.26 4.40 17.23
N HIS A 88 -9.27 5.46 16.46
CA HIS A 88 -10.35 6.44 16.45
C HIS A 88 -11.39 6.20 15.35
N ARG A 89 -11.21 5.14 14.56
CA ARG A 89 -12.18 4.76 13.52
C ARG A 89 -13.09 3.66 14.03
N LYS A 90 -14.35 3.74 13.59
CA LYS A 90 -15.26 2.60 13.71
C LYS A 90 -15.22 1.82 12.42
N GLY A 91 -15.21 0.49 12.53
CA GLY A 91 -15.19 -0.41 11.39
C GLY A 91 -15.31 -1.84 11.83
N GLU A 92 -15.27 -2.76 10.89
CA GLU A 92 -15.31 -4.19 11.17
C GLU A 92 -14.56 -4.96 10.09
N LEU A 93 -14.24 -6.23 10.39
CA LEU A 93 -13.63 -7.12 9.41
C LEU A 93 -14.71 -7.71 8.51
N ILE A 94 -14.55 -7.48 7.20
CA ILE A 94 -15.39 -8.10 6.18
C ILE A 94 -14.47 -8.93 5.30
N SER A 95 -14.68 -10.25 5.30
CA SER A 95 -13.84 -11.20 4.56
C SER A 95 -12.35 -11.04 4.88
N GLY A 96 -12.00 -10.79 6.15
CA GLY A 96 -10.62 -10.63 6.58
C GLY A 96 -10.01 -9.27 6.30
N VAL A 97 -10.79 -8.30 5.83
CA VAL A 97 -10.32 -6.94 5.54
C VAL A 97 -11.03 -5.96 6.46
N PHE A 98 -10.27 -5.07 7.12
CA PHE A 98 -10.86 -4.00 7.93
C PHE A 98 -11.49 -2.96 7.00
N VAL A 99 -12.77 -2.68 7.22
CA VAL A 99 -13.53 -1.69 6.44
C VAL A 99 -13.99 -0.58 7.38
N LYS A 100 -13.75 0.68 6.99
CA LYS A 100 -14.17 1.83 7.75
C LYS A 100 -15.69 1.91 7.83
N GLU A 101 -16.21 2.47 8.92
CA GLU A 101 -17.66 2.64 9.09
C GLU A 101 -18.30 3.36 7.91
N SER A 102 -17.63 4.38 7.38
CA SER A 102 -18.12 5.13 6.21
C SER A 102 -18.25 4.27 4.96
N ASP A 103 -17.42 3.25 4.83
CA ASP A 103 -17.44 2.35 3.67
C ASP A 103 -18.42 1.19 3.85
N LEU A 104 -18.77 0.86 5.11
CA LEU A 104 -19.76 -0.17 5.41
C LEU A 104 -21.13 0.18 4.81
N ILE A 105 -21.48 1.45 4.78
CA ILE A 105 -22.74 1.93 4.20
C ILE A 105 -22.79 1.62 2.71
N LYS A 106 -21.65 1.69 2.02
CA LYS A 106 -21.55 1.40 0.59
C LYS A 106 -21.60 -0.10 0.30
N GLU A 107 -21.15 -0.92 1.26
CA GLU A 107 -21.14 -2.38 1.15
C GLU A 107 -22.53 -2.97 1.38
N LEU A 108 -23.39 -2.24 2.07
CA LEU A 108 -24.74 -2.67 2.36
C LEU A 108 -25.70 -2.39 1.20
#